data_2f213e01ec5c5d78721d09ae1e36240c
#
_entry.id   2f213e01ec5c5d78721d09ae1e36240c
#
_cell.length_a   1.000
_cell.length_b   1.000
_cell.length_c   1.000
_cell.angle_alpha   90.00
_cell.angle_beta   90.00
_cell.angle_gamma   90.00
#
_symmetry.space_group_name_H-M   'P 1'
#
loop_
_entity.id
_entity.type
_entity.pdbx_description
1 polymer ?
#
loop_
_entity_poly.entity_id
_entity_poly.type
_entity_poly.pdbx_seq_one_letter_code
_entity_poly.pdbx_strand_id
1 'polypeptide(L)'
;MFAEKGLGSRSDYLLDLIEVQALNVLPMPVLVIGESHAVLYANTAAEDFFQSSAALLKRQRIDDLVAFGSPVLGVIEEVQRRGASVSEYRLDLGTPRLGTDHIVDVFASPLPSQGDAVVLMLQERTIAEKMDRQLTHRGAARSITALGAMLAHEIKNPLSGIRGAAQLLEGSIGDEDRMLTQLICDETDRIVKLVERVELFGDERPSERDAVNVHDVLDHVKRLAQSGFARHIRFTEAYDPSLPPVAGNRDQLVQVLLNLVKNAAEAVGESAIDGEITLTTAYRPGIRLQVPGTTERIALPLEIGVRDNGPGVPADLVPHLFDPFVTTKAQGSGLGLALVAKVIGDHGGIVECESVPRRTHFRILLPLHQLRSGQAT
;
A
#
# COMPACT_ATOMS: atom_id res chain seq x y z
N MET A 1 33.86 1.52 55.55
CA MET A 1 33.43 0.55 54.50
C MET A 1 31.91 0.49 54.51
N PHE A 2 31.25 1.54 54.08
CA PHE A 2 29.82 1.64 53.79
C PHE A 2 29.63 2.90 52.94
N ALA A 3 29.17 2.74 51.75
CA ALA A 3 28.43 3.66 50.89
C ALA A 3 28.91 3.59 49.45
N GLU A 4 28.23 2.72 48.67
CA GLU A 4 28.07 2.85 47.23
C GLU A 4 27.00 1.86 46.78
N LYS A 5 25.76 2.14 47.11
CA LYS A 5 24.58 1.53 46.50
C LYS A 5 23.44 2.55 46.60
N GLY A 6 23.26 3.35 45.57
CA GLY A 6 22.14 4.28 45.65
C GLY A 6 21.96 5.30 44.53
N LEU A 7 22.68 5.18 43.38
CA LEU A 7 22.51 6.16 42.28
C LEU A 7 21.97 5.55 40.98
N GLY A 8 21.96 4.22 40.82
CA GLY A 8 21.38 3.55 39.66
C GLY A 8 19.85 3.55 39.61
N SER A 9 19.18 3.52 40.76
CA SER A 9 17.74 3.22 40.84
C SER A 9 16.79 4.36 40.42
N ARG A 10 17.23 5.62 40.47
CA ARG A 10 16.36 6.78 40.22
C ARG A 10 16.28 7.14 38.73
N SER A 11 17.36 6.96 37.99
CA SER A 11 17.42 7.17 36.54
C SER A 11 16.71 6.03 35.79
N ASP A 12 16.91 4.79 36.25
CA ASP A 12 16.23 3.61 35.65
C ASP A 12 14.73 3.69 35.90
N TYR A 13 14.30 4.09 37.11
CA TYR A 13 12.90 4.27 37.44
C TYR A 13 12.21 5.39 36.63
N LEU A 14 12.93 6.46 36.31
CA LEU A 14 12.43 7.54 35.45
C LEU A 14 12.34 7.11 33.98
N LEU A 15 13.26 6.30 33.48
CA LEU A 15 13.22 5.75 32.13
C LEU A 15 12.05 4.77 31.98
N ASP A 16 11.87 3.84 32.93
CA ASP A 16 10.74 2.92 32.94
C ASP A 16 9.39 3.65 32.97
N LEU A 17 9.31 4.75 33.73
CA LEU A 17 8.09 5.57 33.82
C LEU A 17 7.80 6.31 32.50
N ILE A 18 8.84 6.81 31.82
CA ILE A 18 8.71 7.48 30.52
C ILE A 18 8.30 6.48 29.44
N GLU A 19 8.86 5.27 29.44
CA GLU A 19 8.51 4.21 28.48
C GLU A 19 7.05 3.82 28.60
N VAL A 20 6.54 3.60 29.79
CA VAL A 20 5.13 3.28 30.03
C VAL A 20 4.22 4.46 29.68
N GLN A 21 4.62 5.68 29.99
CA GLN A 21 3.85 6.87 29.63
C GLN A 21 3.80 7.09 28.11
N ALA A 22 4.90 6.82 27.40
CA ALA A 22 4.94 6.91 25.95
C ALA A 22 3.96 5.94 25.28
N LEU A 23 3.85 4.70 25.78
CA LEU A 23 2.86 3.75 25.29
C LEU A 23 1.41 4.18 25.58
N ASN A 24 1.17 4.87 26.70
CA ASN A 24 -0.18 5.33 27.07
C ASN A 24 -0.70 6.49 26.21
N VAL A 25 0.19 7.30 25.62
CA VAL A 25 -0.22 8.40 24.72
C VAL A 25 -0.41 7.96 23.26
N LEU A 26 -0.08 6.71 22.93
CA LEU A 26 -0.35 6.20 21.59
C LEU A 26 -1.86 6.11 21.34
N PRO A 27 -2.35 6.64 20.20
CA PRO A 27 -3.78 6.64 19.87
C PRO A 27 -4.29 5.27 19.39
N MET A 28 -3.45 4.25 19.42
CA MET A 28 -3.76 2.87 19.01
C MET A 28 -3.77 1.94 20.22
N PRO A 29 -4.71 0.98 20.29
CA PRO A 29 -4.68 -0.08 21.29
C PRO A 29 -3.37 -0.85 21.28
N VAL A 30 -2.68 -0.86 22.43
CA VAL A 30 -1.45 -1.63 22.64
C VAL A 30 -1.64 -2.52 23.85
N LEU A 31 -1.37 -3.81 23.64
CA LEU A 31 -1.36 -4.84 24.68
C LEU A 31 0.02 -5.50 24.71
N VAL A 32 0.46 -5.91 25.89
CA VAL A 32 1.57 -6.87 26.03
C VAL A 32 0.98 -8.19 26.53
N ILE A 33 1.18 -9.23 25.75
CA ILE A 33 0.67 -10.58 26.02
C ILE A 33 1.85 -11.44 26.44
N GLY A 34 1.75 -12.04 27.62
CA GLY A 34 2.76 -12.95 28.17
C GLY A 34 2.51 -14.41 27.80
N GLU A 35 3.23 -15.27 28.49
CA GLU A 35 3.01 -16.71 28.46
C GLU A 35 1.55 -17.05 28.80
N SER A 36 1.05 -18.12 28.23
CA SER A 36 -0.35 -18.56 28.43
C SER A 36 -1.39 -17.52 28.05
N HIS A 37 -1.06 -16.57 27.14
CA HIS A 37 -1.97 -15.54 26.65
C HIS A 37 -2.46 -14.53 27.73
N ALA A 38 -1.76 -14.42 28.85
CA ALA A 38 -2.11 -13.46 29.90
C ALA A 38 -1.82 -12.02 29.44
N VAL A 39 -2.74 -11.10 29.71
CA VAL A 39 -2.54 -9.66 29.43
C VAL A 39 -1.66 -9.07 30.54
N LEU A 40 -0.43 -8.69 30.21
CA LEU A 40 0.54 -8.09 31.14
C LEU A 40 0.40 -6.56 31.19
N TYR A 41 0.08 -5.94 30.06
CA TYR A 41 -0.06 -4.49 29.92
C TYR A 41 -1.17 -4.15 28.91
N ALA A 42 -1.85 -3.06 29.15
CA ALA A 42 -2.80 -2.42 28.23
C ALA A 42 -2.68 -0.89 28.39
N ASN A 43 -2.62 -0.17 27.28
CA ASN A 43 -2.60 1.29 27.26
C ASN A 43 -4.03 1.86 27.31
N THR A 44 -4.16 3.19 27.42
CA THR A 44 -5.45 3.88 27.48
C THR A 44 -6.31 3.61 26.22
N ALA A 45 -5.71 3.59 25.04
CA ALA A 45 -6.46 3.28 23.82
C ALA A 45 -7.01 1.83 23.80
N ALA A 46 -6.29 0.87 24.44
CA ALA A 46 -6.81 -0.48 24.62
C ALA A 46 -7.97 -0.56 25.63
N GLU A 47 -7.97 0.28 26.68
CA GLU A 47 -9.12 0.38 27.58
C GLU A 47 -10.38 0.83 26.86
N ASP A 48 -10.26 1.86 26.02
CA ASP A 48 -11.37 2.39 25.22
C ASP A 48 -11.84 1.36 24.18
N PHE A 49 -10.90 0.70 23.51
CA PHE A 49 -11.20 -0.29 22.48
C PHE A 49 -11.94 -1.52 23.04
N PHE A 50 -11.47 -2.10 24.15
CA PHE A 50 -12.10 -3.25 24.80
C PHE A 50 -13.20 -2.87 25.79
N GLN A 51 -13.49 -1.58 25.96
CA GLN A 51 -14.46 -1.05 26.92
C GLN A 51 -14.25 -1.63 28.33
N SER A 52 -12.99 -1.72 28.76
CA SER A 52 -12.57 -2.34 30.00
C SER A 52 -11.33 -1.67 30.56
N SER A 53 -11.28 -1.43 31.86
CA SER A 53 -10.10 -0.80 32.47
C SER A 53 -8.85 -1.70 32.37
N ALA A 54 -7.66 -1.10 32.31
CA ALA A 54 -6.39 -1.82 32.28
C ALA A 54 -6.24 -2.80 33.45
N ALA A 55 -6.79 -2.45 34.62
CA ALA A 55 -6.78 -3.31 35.80
C ALA A 55 -7.64 -4.58 35.60
N LEU A 56 -8.72 -4.50 34.84
CA LEU A 56 -9.56 -5.66 34.49
C LEU A 56 -8.94 -6.44 33.35
N LEU A 57 -8.40 -5.77 32.31
CA LEU A 57 -7.74 -6.41 31.20
C LEU A 57 -6.55 -7.28 31.67
N LYS A 58 -5.74 -6.79 32.62
CA LYS A 58 -4.61 -7.53 33.21
C LYS A 58 -5.01 -8.78 34.00
N ARG A 59 -6.27 -8.94 34.33
CA ARG A 59 -6.79 -10.15 35.01
C ARG A 59 -7.37 -11.17 34.03
N GLN A 60 -7.40 -10.84 32.75
CA GLN A 60 -7.98 -11.67 31.69
C GLN A 60 -6.87 -12.20 30.79
N ARG A 61 -7.22 -13.20 30.02
CA ARG A 61 -6.42 -13.69 28.90
C ARG A 61 -6.92 -13.06 27.61
N ILE A 62 -6.06 -12.95 26.63
CA ILE A 62 -6.50 -12.46 25.32
C ILE A 62 -7.59 -13.36 24.72
N ASP A 63 -7.58 -14.66 25.01
CA ASP A 63 -8.62 -15.62 24.62
C ASP A 63 -10.02 -15.23 25.12
N ASP A 64 -10.11 -14.52 26.25
CA ASP A 64 -11.39 -14.06 26.82
C ASP A 64 -11.86 -12.74 26.19
N LEU A 65 -10.96 -12.01 25.53
CA LEU A 65 -11.21 -10.70 24.93
C LEU A 65 -11.61 -10.79 23.46
N VAL A 66 -11.20 -11.85 22.77
CA VAL A 66 -11.49 -12.08 21.34
C VAL A 66 -12.44 -13.26 21.14
N ALA A 67 -13.05 -13.36 19.95
CA ALA A 67 -13.94 -14.48 19.64
C ALA A 67 -13.17 -15.81 19.64
N PHE A 68 -13.86 -16.90 19.99
CA PHE A 68 -13.30 -18.24 19.90
C PHE A 68 -12.81 -18.54 18.48
N GLY A 69 -11.56 -18.97 18.36
CA GLY A 69 -10.94 -19.20 17.06
C GLY A 69 -10.52 -17.92 16.32
N SER A 70 -10.44 -16.77 17.02
CA SER A 70 -9.97 -15.52 16.43
C SER A 70 -8.58 -15.69 15.82
N PRO A 71 -8.36 -15.18 14.60
CA PRO A 71 -7.06 -15.24 13.94
C PRO A 71 -5.93 -14.57 14.73
N VAL A 72 -6.24 -13.62 15.60
CA VAL A 72 -5.26 -12.92 16.46
C VAL A 72 -4.49 -13.89 17.36
N LEU A 73 -5.13 -14.95 17.86
CA LEU A 73 -4.47 -15.95 18.68
C LEU A 73 -3.34 -16.66 17.89
N GLY A 74 -3.62 -17.01 16.63
CA GLY A 74 -2.62 -17.60 15.73
C GLY A 74 -1.44 -16.66 15.44
N VAL A 75 -1.68 -15.34 15.37
CA VAL A 75 -0.62 -14.33 15.21
C VAL A 75 0.30 -14.29 16.43
N ILE A 76 -0.29 -14.31 17.64
CA ILE A 76 0.48 -14.30 18.90
C ILE A 76 1.34 -15.57 19.00
N GLU A 77 0.76 -16.74 18.79
CA GLU A 77 1.46 -18.03 18.81
C GLU A 77 2.60 -18.07 17.77
N GLU A 78 2.37 -17.50 16.60
CA GLU A 78 3.40 -17.47 15.55
C GLU A 78 4.58 -16.58 15.94
N VAL A 79 4.33 -15.39 16.50
CA VAL A 79 5.39 -14.49 16.99
C VAL A 79 6.18 -15.16 18.10
N GLN A 80 5.51 -15.82 19.06
CA GLN A 80 6.16 -16.58 20.14
C GLN A 80 7.05 -17.69 19.61
N ARG A 81 6.56 -18.44 18.62
CA ARG A 81 7.31 -19.57 18.05
C ARG A 81 8.48 -19.13 17.18
N ARG A 82 8.32 -18.05 16.39
CA ARG A 82 9.33 -17.62 15.42
C ARG A 82 10.30 -16.57 15.95
N GLY A 83 9.95 -15.88 17.03
CA GLY A 83 10.74 -14.75 17.54
C GLY A 83 10.86 -13.58 16.56
N ALA A 84 9.92 -13.44 15.61
CA ALA A 84 9.91 -12.42 14.58
C ALA A 84 8.56 -11.69 14.54
N SER A 85 8.58 -10.40 14.19
CA SER A 85 7.37 -9.59 14.06
C SER A 85 6.47 -10.12 12.94
N VAL A 86 5.16 -10.10 13.18
CA VAL A 86 4.10 -10.48 12.24
C VAL A 86 3.13 -9.32 12.10
N SER A 87 2.74 -9.02 10.87
CA SER A 87 1.69 -8.04 10.58
C SER A 87 0.59 -8.72 9.78
N GLU A 88 -0.62 -8.68 10.29
CA GLU A 88 -1.80 -9.16 9.58
C GLU A 88 -2.80 -8.01 9.38
N TYR A 89 -3.30 -7.90 8.16
CA TYR A 89 -4.21 -6.85 7.76
C TYR A 89 -5.64 -7.39 7.62
N ARG A 90 -6.61 -6.57 8.03
CA ARG A 90 -8.05 -6.85 7.84
C ARG A 90 -8.53 -8.08 8.59
N LEU A 91 -8.05 -8.31 9.80
CA LEU A 91 -8.59 -9.36 10.65
C LEU A 91 -9.94 -8.95 11.24
N ASP A 92 -10.88 -9.87 11.23
CA ASP A 92 -12.10 -9.74 12.02
C ASP A 92 -11.79 -10.13 13.47
N LEU A 93 -11.76 -9.12 14.34
CA LEU A 93 -11.48 -9.33 15.76
C LEU A 93 -12.69 -9.90 16.50
N GLY A 94 -13.90 -9.71 15.98
CA GLY A 94 -15.19 -10.09 16.58
C GLY A 94 -15.09 -10.35 18.09
N THR A 95 -15.43 -9.39 18.94
CA THR A 95 -15.36 -9.62 20.38
C THR A 95 -16.75 -9.92 20.94
N PRO A 96 -16.86 -10.74 22.01
CA PRO A 96 -18.15 -11.03 22.63
C PRO A 96 -18.88 -9.77 23.14
N ARG A 97 -18.15 -8.66 23.35
CA ARG A 97 -18.67 -7.39 23.87
C ARG A 97 -18.90 -6.32 22.81
N LEU A 98 -18.10 -6.33 21.73
CA LEU A 98 -18.13 -5.30 20.67
C LEU A 98 -19.05 -5.69 19.50
N GLY A 99 -19.59 -6.91 19.48
CA GLY A 99 -20.41 -7.42 18.37
C GLY A 99 -19.59 -7.98 17.21
N THR A 100 -20.28 -8.40 16.15
CA THR A 100 -19.66 -8.87 14.90
C THR A 100 -19.29 -7.68 14.03
N ASP A 101 -18.13 -7.73 13.34
CA ASP A 101 -17.61 -6.79 12.35
C ASP A 101 -16.58 -5.74 12.81
N HIS A 102 -15.72 -6.04 13.77
CA HIS A 102 -14.54 -5.21 14.04
C HIS A 102 -13.32 -5.69 13.23
N ILE A 103 -13.15 -5.12 12.04
CA ILE A 103 -11.95 -5.39 11.23
C ILE A 103 -10.81 -4.49 11.71
N VAL A 104 -9.71 -5.12 12.10
CA VAL A 104 -8.49 -4.47 12.57
C VAL A 104 -7.29 -4.91 11.75
N ASP A 105 -6.31 -4.03 11.64
CA ASP A 105 -4.97 -4.42 11.25
C ASP A 105 -4.19 -4.74 12.53
N VAL A 106 -3.49 -5.87 12.55
CA VAL A 106 -2.80 -6.41 13.72
C VAL A 106 -1.30 -6.39 13.47
N PHE A 107 -0.57 -5.77 14.38
CA PHE A 107 0.89 -5.75 14.39
C PHE A 107 1.36 -6.41 15.69
N ALA A 108 2.09 -7.49 15.57
CA ALA A 108 2.59 -8.24 16.71
C ALA A 108 4.12 -8.37 16.63
N SER A 109 4.81 -8.08 17.72
CA SER A 109 6.27 -8.12 17.79
C SER A 109 6.72 -8.80 19.08
N PRO A 110 7.81 -9.59 19.06
CA PRO A 110 8.35 -10.19 20.26
C PRO A 110 8.93 -9.11 21.17
N LEU A 111 8.83 -9.29 22.47
CA LEU A 111 9.45 -8.45 23.50
C LEU A 111 10.61 -9.21 24.15
N PRO A 112 11.84 -9.15 23.61
CA PRO A 112 12.96 -10.02 24.02
C PRO A 112 13.35 -9.90 25.50
N SER A 113 13.05 -8.78 26.13
CA SER A 113 13.35 -8.53 27.56
C SER A 113 12.47 -9.30 28.52
N GLN A 114 11.38 -9.91 28.06
CA GLN A 114 10.40 -10.62 28.91
C GLN A 114 10.01 -12.00 28.36
N GLY A 115 10.97 -12.78 27.91
CA GLY A 115 10.75 -14.15 27.44
C GLY A 115 9.86 -14.21 26.19
N ASP A 116 8.78 -15.02 26.24
CA ASP A 116 7.85 -15.20 25.13
C ASP A 116 6.76 -14.13 25.05
N ALA A 117 6.97 -12.96 25.67
CA ALA A 117 6.00 -11.87 25.62
C ALA A 117 5.93 -11.24 24.23
N VAL A 118 4.71 -10.87 23.82
CA VAL A 118 4.39 -10.27 22.53
C VAL A 118 3.73 -8.90 22.74
N VAL A 119 4.26 -7.87 22.09
CA VAL A 119 3.59 -6.59 21.96
C VAL A 119 2.59 -6.69 20.82
N LEU A 120 1.31 -6.50 21.11
CA LEU A 120 0.21 -6.53 20.16
C LEU A 120 -0.33 -5.11 20.00
N MET A 121 -0.31 -4.58 18.78
CA MET A 121 -0.96 -3.32 18.42
C MET A 121 -2.12 -3.62 17.47
N LEU A 122 -3.26 -2.97 17.74
CA LEU A 122 -4.47 -3.08 16.94
C LEU A 122 -4.76 -1.72 16.30
N GLN A 123 -5.01 -1.71 15.01
CA GLN A 123 -5.45 -0.51 14.31
C GLN A 123 -6.88 -0.74 13.82
N GLU A 124 -7.83 -0.08 14.48
CA GLU A 124 -9.23 -0.16 14.09
C GLU A 124 -9.47 0.55 12.76
N ARG A 125 -10.17 -0.11 11.87
CA ARG A 125 -10.70 0.52 10.65
C ARG A 125 -12.16 0.83 10.86
N THR A 126 -12.52 2.10 10.86
CA THR A 126 -13.91 2.54 11.04
C THR A 126 -14.82 1.95 9.96
N ILE A 127 -16.06 1.62 10.33
CA ILE A 127 -17.09 1.08 9.41
C ILE A 127 -17.28 2.01 8.20
N ALA A 128 -17.16 3.32 8.40
CA ALA A 128 -17.22 4.32 7.34
C ALA A 128 -16.08 4.16 6.32
N GLU A 129 -14.83 3.94 6.76
CA GLU A 129 -13.70 3.64 5.87
C GLU A 129 -13.85 2.29 5.17
N LYS A 130 -14.50 1.31 5.86
CA LYS A 130 -14.80 -0.01 5.26
C LYS A 130 -15.82 0.07 4.15
N MET A 131 -16.94 0.76 4.39
CA MET A 131 -18.04 0.93 3.43
C MET A 131 -17.60 1.82 2.26
N ASP A 132 -16.92 2.91 2.54
CA ASP A 132 -16.50 3.88 1.53
C ASP A 132 -15.44 3.27 0.59
N ARG A 133 -14.42 2.61 1.13
CA ARG A 133 -13.41 1.92 0.31
C ARG A 133 -13.95 0.71 -0.45
N GLN A 134 -14.79 -0.12 0.16
CA GLN A 134 -15.38 -1.28 -0.54
C GLN A 134 -16.40 -0.88 -1.60
N LEU A 135 -17.22 0.14 -1.34
CA LEU A 135 -18.22 0.63 -2.29
C LEU A 135 -17.57 1.53 -3.34
N THR A 136 -16.64 2.40 -2.96
CA THR A 136 -15.98 3.35 -3.87
C THR A 136 -14.99 2.63 -4.78
N HIS A 137 -14.07 1.81 -4.24
CA HIS A 137 -13.08 1.11 -5.07
C HIS A 137 -13.68 0.00 -5.94
N ARG A 138 -14.64 -0.78 -5.44
CA ARG A 138 -15.31 -1.82 -6.25
C ARG A 138 -16.46 -1.29 -7.08
N GLY A 139 -17.22 -0.34 -6.58
CA GLY A 139 -18.35 0.25 -7.31
C GLY A 139 -17.90 1.22 -8.39
N ALA A 140 -16.99 2.14 -8.08
CA ALA A 140 -16.41 3.06 -9.05
C ALA A 140 -15.56 2.32 -10.08
N ALA A 141 -14.71 1.39 -9.67
CA ALA A 141 -13.96 0.56 -10.59
C ALA A 141 -14.89 -0.28 -11.48
N ARG A 142 -15.89 -0.99 -10.94
CA ARG A 142 -16.84 -1.80 -11.75
C ARG A 142 -17.72 -0.95 -12.66
N SER A 143 -18.23 0.20 -12.20
CA SER A 143 -19.03 1.07 -13.06
C SER A 143 -18.19 1.72 -14.16
N ILE A 144 -16.96 2.11 -13.88
CA ILE A 144 -16.00 2.60 -14.87
C ILE A 144 -15.55 1.46 -15.79
N THR A 145 -15.37 0.26 -15.26
CA THR A 145 -14.98 -0.95 -16.00
C THR A 145 -16.05 -1.36 -17.04
N ALA A 146 -17.31 -1.49 -16.63
CA ALA A 146 -18.38 -1.94 -17.52
C ALA A 146 -18.73 -0.89 -18.60
N LEU A 147 -18.67 0.40 -18.27
CA LEU A 147 -18.89 1.50 -19.20
C LEU A 147 -17.65 1.84 -20.02
N GLY A 148 -16.46 1.70 -19.43
CA GLY A 148 -15.19 2.13 -20.02
C GLY A 148 -14.84 1.37 -21.30
N ALA A 149 -14.90 0.04 -21.28
CA ALA A 149 -14.55 -0.77 -22.43
C ALA A 149 -15.53 -0.60 -23.60
N MET A 150 -16.84 -0.49 -23.32
CA MET A 150 -17.88 -0.28 -24.34
C MET A 150 -17.79 1.14 -24.92
N LEU A 151 -17.69 2.16 -24.05
CA LEU A 151 -17.62 3.54 -24.47
C LEU A 151 -16.28 3.89 -25.15
N ALA A 152 -15.20 3.21 -24.80
CA ALA A 152 -13.90 3.51 -25.37
C ALA A 152 -13.87 3.27 -26.91
N HIS A 153 -14.40 2.16 -27.38
CA HIS A 153 -14.54 1.91 -28.82
C HIS A 153 -15.48 2.89 -29.50
N GLU A 154 -16.59 3.23 -28.86
CA GLU A 154 -17.57 4.18 -29.42
C GLU A 154 -17.06 5.63 -29.42
N ILE A 155 -16.16 6.00 -28.50
CA ILE A 155 -15.53 7.33 -28.46
C ILE A 155 -14.32 7.40 -29.42
N LYS A 156 -13.51 6.36 -29.53
CA LYS A 156 -12.36 6.33 -30.45
C LYS A 156 -12.76 6.47 -31.91
N ASN A 157 -13.93 5.91 -32.30
CA ASN A 157 -14.42 5.99 -33.68
C ASN A 157 -14.67 7.44 -34.13
N PRO A 158 -15.50 8.26 -33.47
CA PRO A 158 -15.69 9.68 -33.86
C PRO A 158 -14.41 10.49 -33.74
N LEU A 159 -13.55 10.23 -32.75
CA LEU A 159 -12.26 10.91 -32.63
C LEU A 159 -11.35 10.62 -33.83
N SER A 160 -11.31 9.39 -34.31
CA SER A 160 -10.57 9.02 -35.54
C SER A 160 -11.11 9.76 -36.75
N GLY A 161 -12.44 9.93 -36.84
CA GLY A 161 -13.08 10.74 -37.90
C GLY A 161 -12.70 12.21 -37.83
N ILE A 162 -12.74 12.82 -36.62
CA ILE A 162 -12.35 14.24 -36.41
C ILE A 162 -10.87 14.44 -36.79
N ARG A 163 -9.99 13.55 -36.32
CA ARG A 163 -8.57 13.60 -36.67
C ARG A 163 -8.32 13.49 -38.16
N GLY A 164 -8.98 12.51 -38.83
CA GLY A 164 -8.87 12.33 -40.28
C GLY A 164 -9.35 13.52 -41.06
N ALA A 165 -10.46 14.16 -40.66
CA ALA A 165 -10.95 15.37 -41.24
C ALA A 165 -9.99 16.58 -41.09
N ALA A 166 -9.39 16.73 -39.87
CA ALA A 166 -8.39 17.77 -39.63
C ALA A 166 -7.14 17.58 -40.50
N GLN A 167 -6.65 16.35 -40.64
CA GLN A 167 -5.50 16.02 -41.48
C GLN A 167 -5.76 16.26 -42.95
N LEU A 168 -6.98 15.98 -43.46
CA LEU A 168 -7.35 16.29 -44.83
C LEU A 168 -7.41 17.78 -45.10
N LEU A 169 -7.94 18.55 -44.13
CA LEU A 169 -7.99 20.02 -44.24
C LEU A 169 -6.58 20.64 -44.25
N GLU A 170 -5.63 20.09 -43.49
CA GLU A 170 -4.26 20.59 -43.37
C GLU A 170 -3.55 20.70 -44.74
N GLY A 171 -3.90 19.82 -45.68
CA GLY A 171 -3.39 19.87 -47.08
C GLY A 171 -4.00 20.96 -47.96
N SER A 172 -5.11 21.59 -47.54
CA SER A 172 -5.91 22.51 -48.38
C SER A 172 -5.98 23.96 -47.82
N ILE A 173 -5.40 24.20 -46.65
CA ILE A 173 -5.49 25.50 -45.95
C ILE A 173 -4.14 26.21 -45.87
N GLY A 174 -4.20 27.57 -45.62
CA GLY A 174 -2.99 28.36 -45.44
C GLY A 174 -2.30 28.13 -44.10
N ASP A 175 -1.08 28.66 -43.99
CA ASP A 175 -0.23 28.41 -42.81
C ASP A 175 -0.82 28.92 -41.49
N GLU A 176 -1.64 29.94 -41.50
CA GLU A 176 -2.33 30.47 -40.30
C GLU A 176 -3.37 29.47 -39.75
N ASP A 177 -4.08 28.77 -40.63
CA ASP A 177 -5.11 27.81 -40.24
C ASP A 177 -4.53 26.44 -39.92
N ARG A 178 -3.28 26.11 -40.35
CA ARG A 178 -2.59 24.87 -40.01
C ARG A 178 -2.39 24.68 -38.50
N MET A 179 -2.14 25.76 -37.76
CA MET A 179 -2.05 25.66 -36.29
C MET A 179 -3.34 25.18 -35.65
N LEU A 180 -4.50 25.52 -36.24
CA LEU A 180 -5.80 25.07 -35.72
C LEU A 180 -6.03 23.58 -36.00
N THR A 181 -5.70 23.12 -37.23
CA THR A 181 -5.82 21.69 -37.54
C THR A 181 -4.85 20.82 -36.72
N GLN A 182 -3.63 21.30 -36.49
CA GLN A 182 -2.67 20.66 -35.61
C GLN A 182 -3.20 20.56 -34.16
N LEU A 183 -3.75 21.66 -33.63
CA LEU A 183 -4.36 21.67 -32.30
C LEU A 183 -5.51 20.66 -32.18
N ILE A 184 -6.37 20.57 -33.23
CA ILE A 184 -7.45 19.57 -33.27
C ILE A 184 -6.88 18.12 -33.22
N CYS A 185 -5.81 17.84 -33.97
CA CYS A 185 -5.15 16.54 -33.94
C CYS A 185 -4.57 16.25 -32.57
N ASP A 186 -3.85 17.22 -31.96
CA ASP A 186 -3.20 17.05 -30.66
C ASP A 186 -4.22 16.81 -29.54
N GLU A 187 -5.33 17.57 -29.52
CA GLU A 187 -6.41 17.37 -28.53
C GLU A 187 -7.17 16.05 -28.77
N THR A 188 -7.37 15.66 -30.02
CA THR A 188 -7.96 14.36 -30.35
C THR A 188 -7.08 13.21 -29.84
N ASP A 189 -5.78 13.27 -30.08
CA ASP A 189 -4.80 12.28 -29.56
C ASP A 189 -4.75 12.26 -28.04
N ARG A 190 -4.90 13.43 -27.40
CA ARG A 190 -4.98 13.54 -25.94
C ARG A 190 -6.22 12.84 -25.39
N ILE A 191 -7.39 13.02 -26.03
CA ILE A 191 -8.64 12.36 -25.63
C ILE A 191 -8.52 10.85 -25.82
N VAL A 192 -7.97 10.39 -26.96
CA VAL A 192 -7.74 8.94 -27.21
C VAL A 192 -6.89 8.34 -26.10
N LYS A 193 -5.78 8.97 -25.70
CA LYS A 193 -4.92 8.50 -24.60
C LYS A 193 -5.65 8.45 -23.25
N LEU A 194 -6.59 9.37 -22.99
CA LEU A 194 -7.43 9.31 -21.78
C LEU A 194 -8.39 8.11 -21.83
N VAL A 195 -9.02 7.88 -22.97
CA VAL A 195 -9.93 6.75 -23.18
C VAL A 195 -9.20 5.41 -23.06
N GLU A 196 -7.99 5.28 -23.61
CA GLU A 196 -7.15 4.09 -23.48
C GLU A 196 -6.80 3.79 -22.02
N ARG A 197 -6.53 4.81 -21.21
CA ARG A 197 -6.32 4.63 -19.78
C ARG A 197 -7.56 4.11 -19.07
N VAL A 198 -8.76 4.53 -19.48
CA VAL A 198 -10.02 4.02 -18.94
C VAL A 198 -10.26 2.57 -19.36
N GLU A 199 -9.91 2.17 -20.59
CA GLU A 199 -10.00 0.77 -21.04
C GLU A 199 -9.16 -0.18 -20.19
N LEU A 200 -7.97 0.25 -19.74
CA LEU A 200 -7.11 -0.56 -18.87
C LEU A 200 -7.78 -0.92 -17.52
N PHE A 201 -8.74 -0.12 -17.07
CA PHE A 201 -9.59 -0.48 -15.93
C PHE A 201 -10.63 -1.54 -16.29
N GLY A 202 -11.03 -1.62 -17.56
CA GLY A 202 -12.07 -2.52 -18.06
C GLY A 202 -11.61 -3.94 -18.37
N ASP A 203 -10.32 -4.18 -18.49
CA ASP A 203 -9.81 -5.52 -18.81
C ASP A 203 -9.85 -6.42 -17.57
N GLU A 204 -10.87 -7.29 -17.50
CA GLU A 204 -11.05 -8.31 -16.46
C GLU A 204 -10.41 -9.65 -16.82
N ARG A 205 -9.77 -9.76 -18.00
CA ARG A 205 -9.14 -11.02 -18.40
C ARG A 205 -8.03 -11.37 -17.42
N PRO A 206 -7.99 -12.62 -16.92
CA PRO A 206 -6.88 -13.08 -16.09
C PRO A 206 -5.60 -12.92 -16.91
N SER A 207 -4.71 -12.02 -16.50
CA SER A 207 -3.40 -11.94 -17.14
C SER A 207 -2.60 -13.18 -16.74
N GLU A 208 -1.94 -13.80 -17.72
CA GLU A 208 -0.98 -14.87 -17.45
C GLU A 208 0.08 -14.33 -16.50
N ARG A 209 0.31 -15.07 -15.41
CA ARG A 209 1.28 -14.71 -14.38
C ARG A 209 2.46 -15.66 -14.45
N ASP A 210 3.61 -15.10 -14.75
CA ASP A 210 4.86 -15.81 -14.78
C ASP A 210 5.73 -15.49 -13.56
N ALA A 211 6.83 -16.21 -13.42
CA ALA A 211 7.88 -15.88 -12.46
C ALA A 211 8.65 -14.63 -12.93
N VAL A 212 8.38 -13.48 -12.34
CA VAL A 212 9.01 -12.21 -12.72
C VAL A 212 10.07 -11.82 -11.71
N ASN A 213 11.29 -11.56 -12.18
CA ASN A 213 12.34 -10.92 -11.39
C ASN A 213 12.05 -9.42 -11.28
N VAL A 214 11.76 -8.94 -10.09
CA VAL A 214 11.41 -7.53 -9.85
C VAL A 214 12.58 -6.58 -10.07
N HIS A 215 13.82 -7.03 -9.89
CA HIS A 215 15.00 -6.18 -10.14
C HIS A 215 15.15 -5.87 -11.64
N ASP A 216 14.90 -6.85 -12.52
CA ASP A 216 14.92 -6.61 -13.97
C ASP A 216 13.87 -5.59 -14.39
N VAL A 217 12.70 -5.59 -13.73
CA VAL A 217 11.62 -4.62 -13.97
C VAL A 217 12.04 -3.24 -13.47
N LEU A 218 12.58 -3.12 -12.25
CA LEU A 218 13.05 -1.87 -11.67
C LEU A 218 14.18 -1.24 -12.50
N ASP A 219 15.13 -2.02 -12.94
CA ASP A 219 16.24 -1.58 -13.80
C ASP A 219 15.74 -1.09 -15.15
N HIS A 220 14.74 -1.76 -15.72
CA HIS A 220 14.11 -1.33 -16.96
C HIS A 220 13.41 0.03 -16.79
N VAL A 221 12.59 0.16 -15.73
CA VAL A 221 11.88 1.40 -15.40
C VAL A 221 12.83 2.55 -15.13
N LYS A 222 13.92 2.32 -14.36
CA LYS A 222 14.95 3.32 -14.10
C LYS A 222 15.58 3.82 -15.39
N ARG A 223 16.00 2.93 -16.29
CA ARG A 223 16.58 3.32 -17.61
C ARG A 223 15.62 4.16 -18.43
N LEU A 224 14.34 3.78 -18.50
CA LEU A 224 13.31 4.55 -19.20
C LEU A 224 13.13 5.94 -18.58
N ALA A 225 13.04 6.04 -17.25
CA ALA A 225 12.89 7.31 -16.55
C ALA A 225 14.10 8.23 -16.77
N GLN A 226 15.32 7.70 -16.66
CA GLN A 226 16.56 8.47 -16.83
C GLN A 226 16.77 8.89 -18.29
N SER A 227 16.31 8.15 -19.27
CA SER A 227 16.38 8.55 -20.69
C SER A 227 15.30 9.58 -21.05
N GLY A 228 14.23 9.70 -20.26
CA GLY A 228 13.07 10.54 -20.52
C GLY A 228 12.86 11.63 -19.46
N PHE A 229 11.80 11.48 -18.70
CA PHE A 229 11.22 12.50 -17.81
C PHE A 229 11.99 12.76 -16.50
N ALA A 230 12.91 11.88 -16.09
CA ALA A 230 13.65 11.98 -14.84
C ALA A 230 15.17 12.10 -15.03
N ARG A 231 15.63 12.74 -16.11
CA ARG A 231 17.07 12.91 -16.44
C ARG A 231 17.84 13.69 -15.38
N HIS A 232 17.17 14.63 -14.73
CA HIS A 232 17.72 15.55 -13.73
C HIS A 232 17.70 14.97 -12.32
N ILE A 233 17.09 13.79 -12.11
CA ILE A 233 16.88 13.19 -10.79
C ILE A 233 17.92 12.11 -10.54
N ARG A 234 18.49 12.13 -9.34
CA ARG A 234 19.39 11.07 -8.87
C ARG A 234 18.58 9.85 -8.44
N PHE A 235 18.93 8.68 -9.00
CA PHE A 235 18.38 7.40 -8.58
C PHE A 235 19.34 6.71 -7.61
N THR A 236 18.81 6.27 -6.48
CA THR A 236 19.50 5.44 -5.48
C THR A 236 18.81 4.08 -5.40
N GLU A 237 19.57 3.01 -5.31
CA GLU A 237 19.07 1.64 -5.23
C GLU A 237 19.46 1.03 -3.89
N ALA A 238 18.48 0.41 -3.23
CA ALA A 238 18.65 -0.35 -2.00
C ALA A 238 17.89 -1.67 -2.15
N TYR A 239 18.48 -2.60 -2.90
CA TYR A 239 17.87 -3.87 -3.25
C TYR A 239 18.33 -5.01 -2.35
N ASP A 240 17.39 -5.88 -1.99
CA ASP A 240 17.68 -7.19 -1.43
C ASP A 240 17.95 -8.17 -2.59
N PRO A 241 19.21 -8.58 -2.82
CA PRO A 241 19.57 -9.42 -3.96
C PRO A 241 19.04 -10.86 -3.84
N SER A 242 18.57 -11.25 -2.66
CA SER A 242 18.05 -12.60 -2.39
C SER A 242 16.55 -12.74 -2.69
N LEU A 243 15.90 -11.67 -3.17
CA LEU A 243 14.46 -11.65 -3.37
C LEU A 243 14.04 -12.68 -4.43
N PRO A 244 13.14 -13.61 -4.11
CA PRO A 244 12.62 -14.57 -5.08
C PRO A 244 11.67 -13.89 -6.09
N PRO A 245 11.41 -14.51 -7.25
CA PRO A 245 10.51 -13.94 -8.25
C PRO A 245 9.07 -13.83 -7.72
N VAL A 246 8.35 -12.81 -8.20
CA VAL A 246 6.92 -12.62 -7.97
C VAL A 246 6.09 -13.37 -9.02
N ALA A 247 4.87 -13.77 -8.65
CA ALA A 247 3.89 -14.25 -9.62
C ALA A 247 3.22 -13.04 -10.27
N GLY A 248 3.59 -12.69 -11.50
CA GLY A 248 3.06 -11.48 -12.10
C GLY A 248 3.15 -11.42 -13.61
N ASN A 249 2.53 -10.40 -14.18
CA ASN A 249 2.70 -10.00 -15.57
C ASN A 249 3.74 -8.88 -15.63
N ARG A 250 4.83 -9.13 -16.36
CA ARG A 250 5.97 -8.21 -16.43
C ARG A 250 5.58 -6.81 -16.93
N ASP A 251 4.77 -6.74 -17.98
CA ASP A 251 4.42 -5.45 -18.60
C ASP A 251 3.51 -4.62 -17.71
N GLN A 252 2.59 -5.26 -17.00
CA GLN A 252 1.75 -4.61 -15.99
C GLN A 252 2.59 -4.09 -14.82
N LEU A 253 3.58 -4.85 -14.34
CA LEU A 253 4.48 -4.40 -13.28
C LEU A 253 5.37 -3.24 -13.74
N VAL A 254 5.86 -3.26 -14.98
CA VAL A 254 6.57 -2.11 -15.58
C VAL A 254 5.68 -0.88 -15.58
N GLN A 255 4.43 -1.00 -16.00
CA GLN A 255 3.48 0.11 -16.05
C GLN A 255 3.18 0.68 -14.65
N VAL A 256 2.99 -0.19 -13.65
CA VAL A 256 2.80 0.21 -12.24
C VAL A 256 3.99 1.04 -11.76
N LEU A 257 5.21 0.50 -11.92
CA LEU A 257 6.41 1.16 -11.43
C LEU A 257 6.73 2.45 -12.22
N LEU A 258 6.47 2.49 -13.54
CA LEU A 258 6.57 3.73 -14.31
C LEU A 258 5.60 4.81 -13.81
N ASN A 259 4.36 4.45 -13.45
CA ASN A 259 3.40 5.40 -12.87
C ASN A 259 3.90 5.96 -11.54
N LEU A 260 4.45 5.11 -10.65
CA LEU A 260 4.99 5.57 -9.37
C LEU A 260 6.23 6.44 -9.54
N VAL A 261 7.18 6.02 -10.36
CA VAL A 261 8.43 6.78 -10.63
C VAL A 261 8.12 8.12 -11.33
N LYS A 262 7.14 8.14 -12.24
CA LYS A 262 6.69 9.36 -12.89
C LYS A 262 6.05 10.33 -11.89
N ASN A 263 5.19 9.82 -11.00
CA ASN A 263 4.60 10.63 -9.94
C ASN A 263 5.66 11.20 -9.00
N ALA A 264 6.67 10.41 -8.62
CA ALA A 264 7.80 10.83 -7.82
C ALA A 264 8.61 11.93 -8.53
N ALA A 265 8.94 11.75 -9.82
CA ALA A 265 9.68 12.73 -10.59
C ALA A 265 8.94 14.06 -10.74
N GLU A 266 7.63 14.00 -10.99
CA GLU A 266 6.78 15.19 -11.08
C GLU A 266 6.63 15.90 -9.72
N ALA A 267 6.61 15.16 -8.60
CA ALA A 267 6.57 15.73 -7.26
C ALA A 267 7.88 16.42 -6.89
N VAL A 268 9.01 15.84 -7.24
CA VAL A 268 10.34 16.45 -7.06
C VAL A 268 10.46 17.72 -7.91
N GLY A 269 9.98 17.71 -9.15
CA GLY A 269 10.01 18.82 -10.07
C GLY A 269 11.36 19.01 -10.76
N GLU A 270 11.33 19.71 -11.92
CA GLU A 270 12.52 19.90 -12.78
C GLU A 270 13.57 20.84 -12.18
N SER A 271 13.18 21.74 -11.30
CA SER A 271 14.05 22.74 -10.67
C SER A 271 14.71 22.29 -9.37
N ALA A 272 14.47 21.07 -8.91
CA ALA A 272 15.06 20.55 -7.68
C ALA A 272 16.56 20.26 -7.86
N ILE A 273 17.40 20.94 -7.06
CA ILE A 273 18.87 20.76 -7.09
C ILE A 273 19.28 19.41 -6.47
N ASP A 274 18.52 18.93 -5.51
CA ASP A 274 18.79 17.71 -4.72
C ASP A 274 17.75 16.62 -4.95
N GLY A 275 17.09 16.63 -6.12
CA GLY A 275 16.05 15.67 -6.46
C GLY A 275 16.54 14.23 -6.42
N GLU A 276 15.88 13.39 -5.63
CA GLU A 276 16.26 11.99 -5.45
C GLU A 276 15.04 11.07 -5.44
N ILE A 277 15.17 9.97 -6.18
CA ILE A 277 14.24 8.84 -6.13
C ILE A 277 15.03 7.60 -5.68
N THR A 278 14.58 6.97 -4.59
CA THR A 278 15.15 5.71 -4.10
C THR A 278 14.23 4.56 -4.45
N LEU A 279 14.78 3.55 -5.12
CA LEU A 279 14.11 2.28 -5.39
C LEU A 279 14.59 1.24 -4.36
N THR A 280 13.66 0.57 -3.71
CA THR A 280 13.97 -0.39 -2.65
C THR A 280 13.30 -1.72 -2.92
N THR A 281 13.94 -2.81 -2.50
CA THR A 281 13.31 -4.13 -2.40
C THR A 281 13.68 -4.76 -1.07
N ALA A 282 12.76 -5.50 -0.46
CA ALA A 282 13.00 -6.20 0.79
C ALA A 282 12.14 -7.47 0.90
N TYR A 283 12.66 -8.45 1.62
CA TYR A 283 11.88 -9.60 2.04
C TYR A 283 11.31 -9.36 3.44
N ARG A 284 9.97 -9.33 3.58
CA ARG A 284 9.24 -9.09 4.85
C ARG A 284 8.48 -10.34 5.26
N PRO A 285 9.09 -11.31 5.92
CA PRO A 285 8.39 -12.48 6.41
C PRO A 285 7.34 -12.04 7.45
N GLY A 286 6.13 -12.54 7.35
CA GLY A 286 5.07 -12.29 8.34
C GLY A 286 4.00 -11.29 7.90
N ILE A 287 4.14 -10.61 6.77
CA ILE A 287 3.04 -9.81 6.23
C ILE A 287 2.04 -10.73 5.52
N ARG A 288 0.77 -10.67 5.94
CA ARG A 288 -0.33 -11.46 5.39
C ARG A 288 -1.56 -10.61 5.17
N LEU A 289 -2.30 -10.94 4.12
CA LEU A 289 -3.60 -10.36 3.81
C LEU A 289 -4.67 -11.44 3.96
N GLN A 290 -5.69 -11.18 4.77
CA GLN A 290 -6.86 -12.05 4.82
C GLN A 290 -7.78 -11.75 3.62
N VAL A 291 -8.19 -12.80 2.90
CA VAL A 291 -9.15 -12.66 1.80
C VAL A 291 -10.53 -12.41 2.39
N PRO A 292 -11.22 -11.29 2.04
CA PRO A 292 -12.54 -10.99 2.59
C PRO A 292 -13.56 -12.11 2.34
N GLY A 293 -14.29 -12.48 3.40
CA GLY A 293 -15.30 -13.54 3.32
C GLY A 293 -14.76 -14.97 3.35
N THR A 294 -13.46 -15.15 3.55
CA THR A 294 -12.83 -16.47 3.68
C THR A 294 -11.89 -16.52 4.88
N THR A 295 -11.47 -17.72 5.29
CA THR A 295 -10.41 -17.94 6.28
C THR A 295 -9.02 -18.00 5.62
N GLU A 296 -8.93 -17.80 4.33
CA GLU A 296 -7.69 -17.90 3.56
C GLU A 296 -6.81 -16.66 3.79
N ARG A 297 -5.52 -16.91 4.03
CA ARG A 297 -4.50 -15.88 4.26
C ARG A 297 -3.45 -15.96 3.16
N ILE A 298 -3.25 -14.86 2.45
CA ILE A 298 -2.21 -14.74 1.43
C ILE A 298 -1.00 -14.07 2.05
N ALA A 299 0.16 -14.74 2.02
CA ALA A 299 1.42 -14.14 2.44
C ALA A 299 1.92 -13.17 1.37
N LEU A 300 2.33 -11.95 1.79
CA LEU A 300 2.84 -10.88 0.94
C LEU A 300 4.26 -10.48 1.37
N PRO A 301 5.24 -11.38 1.27
CA PRO A 301 6.56 -11.12 1.83
C PRO A 301 7.46 -10.25 0.95
N LEU A 302 7.08 -9.99 -0.31
CA LEU A 302 7.90 -9.22 -1.24
C LEU A 302 7.48 -7.76 -1.21
N GLU A 303 8.39 -6.90 -0.74
CA GLU A 303 8.21 -5.45 -0.71
C GLU A 303 9.01 -4.80 -1.85
N ILE A 304 8.36 -3.94 -2.61
CA ILE A 304 8.97 -3.06 -3.60
C ILE A 304 8.61 -1.63 -3.20
N GLY A 305 9.60 -0.76 -3.07
CA GLY A 305 9.41 0.63 -2.65
C GLY A 305 9.88 1.64 -3.71
N VAL A 306 9.10 2.70 -3.86
CA VAL A 306 9.50 3.92 -4.59
C VAL A 306 9.38 5.08 -3.61
N ARG A 307 10.51 5.71 -3.29
CA ARG A 307 10.59 6.83 -2.36
C ARG A 307 11.16 8.06 -3.05
N ASP A 308 10.54 9.19 -2.86
CA ASP A 308 11.02 10.50 -3.32
C ASP A 308 11.23 11.48 -2.16
N ASN A 309 12.00 12.52 -2.44
CA ASN A 309 12.23 13.65 -1.54
C ASN A 309 11.46 14.92 -1.92
N GLY A 310 10.34 14.76 -2.61
CA GLY A 310 9.42 15.83 -2.99
C GLY A 310 8.70 16.49 -1.80
N PRO A 311 7.78 17.42 -2.07
CA PRO A 311 7.09 18.19 -1.03
C PRO A 311 6.15 17.36 -0.14
N GLY A 312 5.83 16.14 -0.53
CA GLY A 312 4.86 15.28 0.14
C GLY A 312 3.46 15.44 -0.43
N VAL A 313 2.55 14.61 0.09
CA VAL A 313 1.13 14.61 -0.25
C VAL A 313 0.35 15.29 0.89
N PRO A 314 -0.59 16.21 0.62
CA PRO A 314 -1.48 16.77 1.62
C PRO A 314 -2.21 15.68 2.42
N ALA A 315 -2.29 15.85 3.75
CA ALA A 315 -2.80 14.82 4.65
C ALA A 315 -4.27 14.44 4.37
N ASP A 316 -5.07 15.40 3.93
CA ASP A 316 -6.47 15.21 3.52
C ASP A 316 -6.63 14.38 2.24
N LEU A 317 -5.61 14.35 1.39
CA LEU A 317 -5.63 13.57 0.15
C LEU A 317 -5.07 12.15 0.30
N VAL A 318 -4.24 11.88 1.30
CA VAL A 318 -3.66 10.54 1.50
C VAL A 318 -4.71 9.42 1.54
N PRO A 319 -5.87 9.56 2.20
CA PRO A 319 -6.91 8.53 2.22
C PRO A 319 -7.53 8.25 0.84
N HIS A 320 -7.52 9.25 -0.06
CA HIS A 320 -8.16 9.23 -1.38
C HIS A 320 -7.18 9.08 -2.54
N LEU A 321 -5.92 8.86 -2.23
CA LEU A 321 -4.83 8.91 -3.21
C LEU A 321 -4.98 7.89 -4.36
N PHE A 322 -5.61 6.77 -4.06
CA PHE A 322 -5.87 5.68 -5.01
C PHE A 322 -7.26 5.71 -5.63
N ASP A 323 -8.09 6.72 -5.27
CA ASP A 323 -9.41 6.89 -5.88
C ASP A 323 -9.26 7.40 -7.32
N PRO A 324 -10.08 6.90 -8.26
CA PRO A 324 -10.06 7.41 -9.63
C PRO A 324 -10.38 8.90 -9.69
N PHE A 325 -9.71 9.61 -10.58
CA PHE A 325 -9.87 11.05 -10.84
C PHE A 325 -9.38 11.98 -9.72
N VAL A 326 -8.84 11.48 -8.63
CA VAL A 326 -8.21 12.31 -7.59
C VAL A 326 -6.83 12.75 -8.07
N THR A 327 -6.62 14.06 -8.15
CA THR A 327 -5.36 14.66 -8.58
C THR A 327 -5.23 16.10 -8.08
N THR A 328 -4.02 16.48 -7.68
CA THR A 328 -3.65 17.87 -7.39
C THR A 328 -3.08 18.60 -8.61
N LYS A 329 -2.85 17.86 -9.71
CA LYS A 329 -2.15 18.37 -10.91
C LYS A 329 -3.17 18.92 -11.91
N ALA A 330 -2.95 20.14 -12.41
CA ALA A 330 -3.84 20.80 -13.37
C ALA A 330 -4.04 19.99 -14.67
N GLN A 331 -3.05 19.21 -15.10
CA GLN A 331 -3.12 18.34 -16.29
C GLN A 331 -3.15 16.85 -15.94
N GLY A 332 -3.32 16.50 -14.66
CA GLY A 332 -3.37 15.12 -14.20
C GLY A 332 -4.72 14.47 -14.50
N SER A 333 -4.74 13.26 -15.01
CA SER A 333 -5.99 12.50 -15.21
C SER A 333 -6.55 11.91 -13.91
N GLY A 334 -5.76 11.85 -12.83
CA GLY A 334 -6.13 11.17 -11.58
C GLY A 334 -6.29 9.63 -11.70
N LEU A 335 -5.88 9.05 -12.82
CA LEU A 335 -6.04 7.62 -13.07
C LEU A 335 -4.78 6.78 -12.78
N GLY A 336 -3.62 7.41 -12.67
CA GLY A 336 -2.35 6.68 -12.55
C GLY A 336 -2.24 5.83 -11.28
N LEU A 337 -2.56 6.40 -10.11
CA LEU A 337 -2.50 5.68 -8.84
C LEU A 337 -3.66 4.69 -8.66
N ALA A 338 -4.84 5.01 -9.18
CA ALA A 338 -5.96 4.10 -9.21
C ALA A 338 -5.62 2.83 -10.05
N LEU A 339 -4.93 3.00 -11.19
CA LEU A 339 -4.42 1.88 -11.99
C LEU A 339 -3.38 1.06 -11.22
N VAL A 340 -2.47 1.72 -10.48
CA VAL A 340 -1.51 1.02 -9.61
C VAL A 340 -2.24 0.13 -8.62
N ALA A 341 -3.23 0.66 -7.90
CA ALA A 341 -4.01 -0.10 -6.92
C ALA A 341 -4.76 -1.28 -7.57
N LYS A 342 -5.38 -1.07 -8.76
CA LYS A 342 -6.06 -2.13 -9.49
C LYS A 342 -5.09 -3.25 -9.89
N VAL A 343 -4.02 -2.91 -10.60
CA VAL A 343 -3.07 -3.90 -11.10
C VAL A 343 -2.43 -4.69 -9.97
N ILE A 344 -2.00 -4.01 -8.89
CA ILE A 344 -1.43 -4.69 -7.71
C ILE A 344 -2.48 -5.57 -7.02
N GLY A 345 -3.72 -5.11 -6.90
CA GLY A 345 -4.84 -5.92 -6.40
C GLY A 345 -5.12 -7.15 -7.26
N ASP A 346 -5.07 -7.00 -8.60
CA ASP A 346 -5.20 -8.11 -9.56
C ASP A 346 -4.04 -9.11 -9.42
N HIS A 347 -2.85 -8.68 -8.96
CA HIS A 347 -1.72 -9.55 -8.62
C HIS A 347 -1.83 -10.19 -7.22
N GLY A 348 -2.91 -9.92 -6.48
CA GLY A 348 -3.10 -10.41 -5.11
C GLY A 348 -2.25 -9.68 -4.08
N GLY A 349 -1.74 -8.50 -4.42
CA GLY A 349 -0.93 -7.64 -3.57
C GLY A 349 -1.70 -6.46 -3.00
N ILE A 350 -0.98 -5.60 -2.29
CA ILE A 350 -1.45 -4.31 -1.79
C ILE A 350 -0.44 -3.21 -2.10
N VAL A 351 -0.93 -1.98 -2.20
CA VAL A 351 -0.09 -0.78 -2.31
C VAL A 351 -0.44 0.18 -1.18
N GLU A 352 0.58 0.75 -0.57
CA GLU A 352 0.47 1.71 0.53
C GLU A 352 1.26 2.98 0.22
N CYS A 353 0.87 4.10 0.83
CA CYS A 353 1.59 5.36 0.75
C CYS A 353 1.79 5.94 2.14
N GLU A 354 3.03 6.25 2.48
CA GLU A 354 3.40 7.07 3.62
C GLU A 354 3.99 8.37 3.09
N SER A 355 3.48 9.52 3.52
CA SER A 355 3.96 10.79 3.02
C SER A 355 4.09 11.82 4.14
N VAL A 356 5.28 12.39 4.21
CA VAL A 356 5.62 13.60 4.97
C VAL A 356 6.48 14.50 4.07
N PRO A 357 6.59 15.80 4.35
CA PRO A 357 7.45 16.68 3.57
C PRO A 357 8.87 16.10 3.39
N ARG A 358 9.38 16.12 2.17
CA ARG A 358 10.67 15.55 1.74
C ARG A 358 10.78 14.02 1.84
N ARG A 359 9.67 13.32 2.03
CA ARG A 359 9.66 11.86 2.05
C ARG A 359 8.28 11.32 1.73
N THR A 360 8.03 11.02 0.46
CA THR A 360 6.89 10.19 0.03
C THR A 360 7.39 8.80 -0.29
N HIS A 361 6.77 7.79 0.26
CA HIS A 361 7.14 6.39 0.07
C HIS A 361 5.91 5.57 -0.31
N PHE A 362 5.90 5.10 -1.54
CA PHE A 362 4.96 4.08 -2.00
C PHE A 362 5.56 2.70 -1.79
N ARG A 363 4.83 1.82 -1.12
CA ARG A 363 5.19 0.42 -0.89
C ARG A 363 4.21 -0.50 -1.59
N ILE A 364 4.72 -1.44 -2.35
CA ILE A 364 3.96 -2.52 -2.99
C ILE A 364 4.34 -3.81 -2.28
N LEU A 365 3.35 -4.56 -1.83
CA LEU A 365 3.54 -5.87 -1.22
C LEU A 365 2.92 -6.94 -2.14
N LEU A 366 3.70 -7.95 -2.50
CA LEU A 366 3.30 -8.98 -3.46
C LEU A 366 3.50 -10.39 -2.90
N PRO A 367 2.67 -11.36 -3.36
CA PRO A 367 2.86 -12.77 -3.06
C PRO A 367 4.05 -13.35 -3.84
N LEU A 368 4.63 -14.41 -3.28
CA LEU A 368 5.64 -15.21 -3.96
C LEU A 368 5.05 -15.92 -5.18
N HIS A 369 5.89 -16.12 -6.20
CA HIS A 369 5.59 -17.10 -7.22
C HIS A 369 5.68 -18.51 -6.59
N GLN A 370 4.51 -19.14 -6.40
CA GLN A 370 4.48 -20.53 -5.96
C GLN A 370 4.81 -21.41 -7.16
N LEU A 371 5.96 -22.05 -7.14
CA LEU A 371 6.21 -23.20 -8.02
C LEU A 371 5.09 -24.20 -7.73
N ARG A 372 4.21 -24.45 -8.72
CA ARG A 372 3.25 -25.55 -8.61
C ARG A 372 4.06 -26.83 -8.37
N SER A 373 4.03 -27.32 -7.13
CA SER A 373 4.53 -28.65 -6.79
C SER A 373 3.58 -29.68 -7.43
N GLY A 374 3.87 -30.05 -8.68
CA GLY A 374 3.00 -30.97 -9.41
C GLY A 374 3.36 -31.12 -10.89
N GLN A 375 4.65 -31.28 -11.21
CA GLN A 375 5.09 -31.98 -12.43
C GLN A 375 6.48 -32.58 -12.17
N ALA A 376 6.51 -33.56 -11.22
CA ALA A 376 7.53 -34.58 -11.25
C ALA A 376 6.82 -35.84 -11.73
N THR A 377 6.94 -36.11 -13.00
CA THR A 377 6.71 -37.43 -13.61
C THR A 377 8.06 -38.05 -13.88
#